data_c175a7bc9cddd235f88821336e2a8dec
#
_entry.id   c175a7bc9cddd235f88821336e2a8dec
#
_cell.length_a   1.000
_cell.length_b   1.000
_cell.length_c   1.000
_cell.angle_alpha   90.00
_cell.angle_beta   90.00
_cell.angle_gamma   90.00
#
_symmetry.space_group_name_H-M   'P 1'
#
loop_
_entity.id
_entity.type
_entity.pdbx_description
1 polymer ?
#
loop_
_entity_poly.entity_id
_entity_poly.type
_entity_poly.pdbx_seq_one_letter_code
_entity_poly.pdbx_strand_id
1 'polypeptide(L)'
;AALRGRWGLLRRNAGLVTLYGVLAVAGAQFCYFAAVVHMQVGPAILIEYTAPAAVVVWMWLRHGQRPGPVTLVGAVLAAAGLVLVLDLVSGAELSVPGVLWALGAMVGAASYFVISADESNGLPPLTLAAAGLTVGTLVLGTLGLVGLLPMAAATSDTVYAGRAYPWWVPLLLLGLVTAALAYTTGIAAGRRLGSRLASFVALLEVVAAVVFAWVLLGELPRAVQLMGGLLILAGVVAVKLGERGVAGDVTPDPVPV
;
A
#
# COMPACT_ATOMS: atom_id res chain seq x y z
N ALA A 1 25.26 6.29 5.08
CA ALA A 1 26.01 5.90 3.88
C ALA A 1 25.32 6.34 2.58
N ALA A 2 24.00 6.18 2.44
CA ALA A 2 23.26 6.51 1.20
C ALA A 2 23.23 8.02 0.85
N LEU A 3 23.46 8.89 1.82
CA LEU A 3 23.41 10.36 1.66
C LEU A 3 24.77 11.06 1.80
N ARG A 4 25.90 10.34 1.88
CA ARG A 4 27.20 11.02 1.98
C ARG A 4 27.39 11.98 0.81
N GLY A 5 27.38 13.30 1.13
CA GLY A 5 27.52 14.38 0.15
C GLY A 5 26.28 14.74 -0.67
N ARG A 6 25.09 14.12 -0.44
CA ARG A 6 23.88 14.35 -1.26
C ARG A 6 22.71 15.01 -0.51
N TRP A 7 22.97 15.72 0.57
CA TRP A 7 21.94 16.47 1.30
C TRP A 7 21.18 17.48 0.43
N GLY A 8 21.84 17.99 -0.63
CA GLY A 8 21.20 18.86 -1.63
C GLY A 8 20.03 18.19 -2.36
N LEU A 9 20.08 16.85 -2.61
CA LEU A 9 18.98 16.13 -3.23
C LEU A 9 17.73 16.10 -2.33
N LEU A 10 17.91 15.91 -1.02
CA LEU A 10 16.81 15.92 -0.07
C LEU A 10 16.16 17.31 0.01
N ARG A 11 16.97 18.38 0.06
CA ARG A 11 16.46 19.76 0.05
C ARG A 11 15.72 20.10 -1.24
N ARG A 12 16.25 19.69 -2.38
CA ARG A 12 15.62 19.90 -3.69
C ARG A 12 14.28 19.18 -3.81
N ASN A 13 14.16 18.01 -3.19
CA ASN A 13 12.95 17.19 -3.21
C ASN A 13 12.11 17.31 -1.93
N ALA A 14 12.33 18.34 -1.09
CA ALA A 14 11.65 18.49 0.19
C ALA A 14 10.11 18.49 0.05
N GLY A 15 9.58 19.17 -0.97
CA GLY A 15 8.15 19.18 -1.24
C GLY A 15 7.60 17.79 -1.55
N LEU A 16 8.29 17.00 -2.39
CA LEU A 16 7.89 15.61 -2.73
C LEU A 16 7.96 14.71 -1.49
N VAL A 17 9.02 14.82 -0.70
CA VAL A 17 9.18 14.04 0.54
C VAL A 17 8.11 14.40 1.56
N THR A 18 7.79 15.69 1.70
CA THR A 18 6.70 16.14 2.57
C THR A 18 5.35 15.61 2.08
N LEU A 19 5.06 15.72 0.78
CA LEU A 19 3.83 15.20 0.19
C LEU A 19 3.71 13.68 0.40
N TYR A 20 4.80 12.95 0.19
CA TYR A 20 4.87 11.50 0.42
C TYR A 20 4.61 11.16 1.89
N GLY A 21 5.30 11.82 2.82
CA GLY A 21 5.13 11.58 4.25
C GLY A 21 3.74 11.94 4.77
N VAL A 22 3.15 13.04 4.25
CA VAL A 22 1.81 13.48 4.65
C VAL A 22 0.72 12.60 4.05
N LEU A 23 0.76 12.30 2.75
CA LEU A 23 -0.31 11.54 2.09
C LEU A 23 -0.11 10.03 2.21
N ALA A 24 1.07 9.54 1.79
CA ALA A 24 1.32 8.11 1.65
C ALA A 24 1.68 7.41 2.98
N VAL A 25 2.14 8.17 3.98
CA VAL A 25 2.47 7.61 5.30
C VAL A 25 1.44 8.05 6.34
N ALA A 26 1.43 9.33 6.73
CA ALA A 26 0.55 9.80 7.80
C ALA A 26 -0.92 9.74 7.41
N GLY A 27 -1.27 10.24 6.23
CA GLY A 27 -2.64 10.33 5.74
C GLY A 27 -3.28 8.96 5.54
N ALA A 28 -2.58 8.02 4.89
CA ALA A 28 -3.06 6.66 4.71
C ALA A 28 -3.38 6.01 6.06
N GLN A 29 -2.43 6.04 7.01
CA GLN A 29 -2.61 5.44 8.33
C GLN A 29 -3.72 6.13 9.13
N PHE A 30 -3.71 7.47 9.18
CA PHE A 30 -4.72 8.22 9.90
C PHE A 30 -6.13 7.92 9.38
N CYS A 31 -6.31 7.97 8.06
CA CYS A 31 -7.60 7.72 7.42
C CYS A 31 -8.06 6.26 7.62
N TYR A 32 -7.14 5.29 7.51
CA TYR A 32 -7.47 3.89 7.78
C TYR A 32 -7.97 3.68 9.21
N PHE A 33 -7.21 4.15 10.22
CA PHE A 33 -7.63 4.02 11.61
C PHE A 33 -8.90 4.80 11.93
N ALA A 34 -9.11 5.97 11.31
CA ALA A 34 -10.37 6.69 11.42
C ALA A 34 -11.54 5.91 10.79
N ALA A 35 -11.32 5.20 9.67
CA ALA A 35 -12.35 4.37 9.06
C ALA A 35 -12.78 3.23 9.99
N VAL A 36 -11.83 2.52 10.61
CA VAL A 36 -12.14 1.37 11.49
C VAL A 36 -12.78 1.75 12.81
N VAL A 37 -12.77 3.01 13.19
CA VAL A 37 -13.59 3.54 14.30
C VAL A 37 -15.07 3.56 13.93
N HIS A 38 -15.41 3.73 12.65
CA HIS A 38 -16.76 3.92 12.15
C HIS A 38 -17.38 2.71 11.46
N MET A 39 -16.56 1.71 11.07
CA MET A 39 -17.01 0.49 10.41
C MET A 39 -16.05 -0.67 10.67
N GLN A 40 -16.47 -1.88 10.27
CA GLN A 40 -15.64 -3.08 10.41
C GLN A 40 -14.34 -2.98 9.59
N VAL A 41 -13.29 -3.66 10.06
CA VAL A 41 -11.96 -3.67 9.45
C VAL A 41 -11.99 -4.18 8.00
N GLY A 42 -12.77 -5.25 7.73
CA GLY A 42 -12.86 -5.86 6.40
C GLY A 42 -13.27 -4.88 5.30
N PRO A 43 -14.43 -4.20 5.41
CA PRO A 43 -14.84 -3.16 4.47
C PRO A 43 -13.85 -2.00 4.36
N ALA A 44 -13.23 -1.56 5.47
CA ALA A 44 -12.24 -0.49 5.44
C ALA A 44 -11.03 -0.86 4.58
N ILE A 45 -10.47 -2.05 4.80
CA ILE A 45 -9.36 -2.59 4.00
C ILE A 45 -9.77 -2.80 2.54
N LEU A 46 -10.99 -3.29 2.28
CA LEU A 46 -11.45 -3.48 0.91
C LEU A 46 -11.42 -2.16 0.12
N ILE A 47 -11.95 -1.10 0.70
CA ILE A 47 -11.98 0.22 0.06
C ILE A 47 -10.55 0.73 -0.15
N GLU A 48 -9.67 0.63 0.86
CA GLU A 48 -8.27 1.03 0.73
C GLU A 48 -7.57 0.25 -0.39
N TYR A 49 -7.79 -1.06 -0.49
CA TYR A 49 -7.18 -1.93 -1.50
C TYR A 49 -7.80 -1.77 -2.91
N THR A 50 -8.75 -0.86 -3.10
CA THR A 50 -9.10 -0.36 -4.44
C THR A 50 -8.07 0.66 -4.97
N ALA A 51 -7.03 0.99 -4.21
CA ALA A 51 -5.91 1.84 -4.63
C ALA A 51 -5.33 1.47 -6.01
N PRO A 52 -5.16 0.20 -6.43
CA PRO A 52 -4.75 -0.13 -7.80
C PRO A 52 -5.67 0.44 -8.87
N ALA A 53 -6.99 0.46 -8.64
CA ALA A 53 -7.93 1.08 -9.59
C ALA A 53 -7.73 2.60 -9.64
N ALA A 54 -7.51 3.25 -8.49
CA ALA A 54 -7.19 4.67 -8.43
C ALA A 54 -5.87 5.01 -9.15
N VAL A 55 -4.84 4.15 -9.03
CA VAL A 55 -3.56 4.28 -9.77
C VAL A 55 -3.80 4.16 -11.28
N VAL A 56 -4.60 3.19 -11.73
CA VAL A 56 -4.93 3.02 -13.16
C VAL A 56 -5.62 4.27 -13.69
N VAL A 57 -6.63 4.80 -12.97
CA VAL A 57 -7.34 6.03 -13.34
C VAL A 57 -6.39 7.22 -13.37
N TRP A 58 -5.53 7.37 -12.37
CA TRP A 58 -4.52 8.43 -12.33
C TRP A 58 -3.56 8.37 -13.54
N MET A 59 -3.02 7.19 -13.85
CA MET A 59 -2.11 6.99 -14.99
C MET A 59 -2.81 7.29 -16.32
N TRP A 60 -4.08 6.94 -16.44
CA TRP A 60 -4.87 7.27 -17.62
C TRP A 60 -5.08 8.79 -17.75
N LEU A 61 -5.58 9.45 -16.71
CA LEU A 61 -5.92 10.88 -16.76
C LEU A 61 -4.68 11.77 -16.86
N ARG A 62 -3.60 11.42 -16.16
CA ARG A 62 -2.41 12.29 -16.07
C ARG A 62 -1.36 12.00 -17.14
N HIS A 63 -1.22 10.77 -17.55
CA HIS A 63 -0.18 10.31 -18.48
C HIS A 63 -0.76 9.76 -19.80
N GLY A 64 -2.07 9.79 -20.00
CA GLY A 64 -2.71 9.25 -21.19
C GLY A 64 -2.64 7.73 -21.35
N GLN A 65 -2.13 7.02 -20.35
CA GLN A 65 -1.92 5.56 -20.38
C GLN A 65 -3.25 4.83 -20.18
N ARG A 66 -3.96 4.56 -21.27
CA ARG A 66 -5.21 3.81 -21.21
C ARG A 66 -4.97 2.36 -20.82
N PRO A 67 -5.75 1.80 -19.86
CA PRO A 67 -5.64 0.38 -19.54
C PRO A 67 -6.12 -0.47 -20.71
N GLY A 68 -5.36 -1.51 -21.06
CA GLY A 68 -5.79 -2.50 -22.04
C GLY A 68 -6.89 -3.41 -21.50
N PRO A 69 -7.61 -4.15 -22.36
CA PRO A 69 -8.70 -5.02 -21.93
C PRO A 69 -8.20 -6.12 -20.97
N VAL A 70 -7.00 -6.63 -21.17
CA VAL A 70 -6.39 -7.65 -20.30
C VAL A 70 -6.12 -7.06 -18.90
N THR A 71 -5.65 -5.81 -18.81
CA THR A 71 -5.46 -5.11 -17.54
C THR A 71 -6.81 -4.90 -16.81
N LEU A 72 -7.88 -4.56 -17.55
CA LEU A 72 -9.21 -4.41 -16.96
C LEU A 72 -9.75 -5.73 -16.42
N VAL A 73 -9.63 -6.82 -17.19
CA VAL A 73 -10.01 -8.17 -16.73
C VAL A 73 -9.22 -8.53 -15.47
N GLY A 74 -7.91 -8.30 -15.45
CA GLY A 74 -7.07 -8.54 -14.28
C GLY A 74 -7.52 -7.73 -13.05
N ALA A 75 -7.88 -6.46 -13.25
CA ALA A 75 -8.39 -5.61 -12.17
C ALA A 75 -9.71 -6.14 -11.58
N VAL A 76 -10.64 -6.59 -12.44
CA VAL A 76 -11.91 -7.18 -12.02
C VAL A 76 -11.69 -8.50 -11.24
N LEU A 77 -10.80 -9.37 -11.75
CA LEU A 77 -10.46 -10.62 -11.05
C LEU A 77 -9.84 -10.35 -9.68
N ALA A 78 -8.90 -9.40 -9.59
CA ALA A 78 -8.27 -9.04 -8.31
C ALA A 78 -9.28 -8.45 -7.33
N ALA A 79 -10.19 -7.58 -7.78
CA ALA A 79 -11.25 -7.01 -6.94
C ALA A 79 -12.24 -8.09 -6.45
N ALA A 80 -12.68 -9.00 -7.33
CA ALA A 80 -13.53 -10.12 -6.95
C ALA A 80 -12.84 -11.04 -5.92
N GLY A 81 -11.55 -11.34 -6.14
CA GLY A 81 -10.73 -12.12 -5.22
C GLY A 81 -10.61 -11.45 -3.85
N LEU A 82 -10.43 -10.15 -3.80
CA LEU A 82 -10.34 -9.39 -2.56
C LEU A 82 -11.65 -9.45 -1.75
N VAL A 83 -12.80 -9.30 -2.42
CA VAL A 83 -14.13 -9.45 -1.79
C VAL A 83 -14.28 -10.84 -1.14
N LEU A 84 -13.83 -11.90 -1.81
CA LEU A 84 -13.92 -13.26 -1.30
C LEU A 84 -12.94 -13.54 -0.15
N VAL A 85 -11.70 -13.03 -0.22
CA VAL A 85 -10.71 -13.22 0.86
C VAL A 85 -11.16 -12.53 2.14
N LEU A 86 -11.71 -11.32 2.03
CA LEU A 86 -12.19 -10.55 3.17
C LEU A 86 -13.56 -11.01 3.69
N ASP A 87 -14.20 -12.01 3.02
CA ASP A 87 -15.47 -12.62 3.40
C ASP A 87 -16.60 -11.60 3.65
N LEU A 88 -16.68 -10.59 2.80
CA LEU A 88 -17.63 -9.48 2.94
C LEU A 88 -19.08 -9.86 2.58
N VAL A 89 -19.29 -11.08 2.08
CA VAL A 89 -20.62 -11.57 1.69
C VAL A 89 -21.52 -11.84 2.91
N SER A 90 -20.92 -11.92 4.11
CA SER A 90 -21.62 -12.30 5.35
C SER A 90 -22.27 -11.15 6.14
N GLY A 91 -22.46 -9.95 5.53
CA GLY A 91 -23.22 -8.85 6.12
C GLY A 91 -22.36 -7.76 6.77
N ALA A 92 -21.58 -7.04 5.95
CA ALA A 92 -20.80 -5.91 6.41
C ALA A 92 -21.68 -4.66 6.60
N GLU A 93 -21.66 -4.06 7.78
CA GLU A 93 -22.28 -2.75 8.02
C GLU A 93 -21.35 -1.64 7.51
N LEU A 94 -21.86 -0.83 6.58
CA LEU A 94 -21.16 0.32 6.03
C LEU A 94 -21.69 1.61 6.67
N SER A 95 -20.79 2.47 7.14
CA SER A 95 -21.14 3.82 7.57
C SER A 95 -20.57 4.86 6.63
N VAL A 96 -21.31 5.93 6.35
CA VAL A 96 -20.86 7.02 5.47
C VAL A 96 -19.53 7.63 5.94
N PRO A 97 -19.36 7.98 7.22
CA PRO A 97 -18.07 8.48 7.70
C PRO A 97 -16.92 7.48 7.49
N GLY A 98 -17.17 6.18 7.79
CA GLY A 98 -16.18 5.13 7.60
C GLY A 98 -15.74 4.99 6.14
N VAL A 99 -16.70 5.01 5.20
CA VAL A 99 -16.41 4.97 3.75
C VAL A 99 -15.57 6.17 3.31
N LEU A 100 -15.91 7.38 3.76
CA LEU A 100 -15.14 8.58 3.40
C LEU A 100 -13.69 8.52 3.91
N TRP A 101 -13.50 8.04 5.15
CA TRP A 101 -12.16 7.84 5.69
C TRP A 101 -11.40 6.74 4.94
N ALA A 102 -12.05 5.62 4.61
CA ALA A 102 -11.41 4.54 3.84
C ALA A 102 -11.02 4.98 2.41
N LEU A 103 -11.84 5.84 1.77
CA LEU A 103 -11.45 6.49 0.50
C LEU A 103 -10.24 7.41 0.68
N GLY A 104 -10.13 8.10 1.81
CA GLY A 104 -8.92 8.86 2.15
C GLY A 104 -7.68 7.96 2.26
N ALA A 105 -7.81 6.79 2.92
CA ALA A 105 -6.74 5.80 2.99
C ALA A 105 -6.36 5.26 1.60
N MET A 106 -7.34 4.96 0.75
CA MET A 106 -7.14 4.58 -0.66
C MET A 106 -6.33 5.61 -1.44
N VAL A 107 -6.64 6.91 -1.29
CA VAL A 107 -5.88 7.99 -1.92
C VAL A 107 -4.44 8.03 -1.39
N GLY A 108 -4.25 7.82 -0.09
CA GLY A 108 -2.93 7.70 0.53
C GLY A 108 -2.12 6.54 -0.05
N ALA A 109 -2.72 5.35 -0.15
CA ALA A 109 -2.10 4.15 -0.74
C ALA A 109 -1.80 4.34 -2.25
N ALA A 110 -2.72 4.94 -3.02
CA ALA A 110 -2.47 5.27 -4.42
C ALA A 110 -1.30 6.26 -4.57
N SER A 111 -1.22 7.27 -3.70
CA SER A 111 -0.12 8.24 -3.66
C SER A 111 1.22 7.56 -3.35
N TYR A 112 1.23 6.56 -2.45
CA TYR A 112 2.40 5.72 -2.19
C TYR A 112 2.92 5.08 -3.48
N PHE A 113 2.07 4.40 -4.25
CA PHE A 113 2.50 3.72 -5.48
C PHE A 113 2.96 4.68 -6.56
N VAL A 114 2.26 5.80 -6.76
CA VAL A 114 2.61 6.80 -7.78
C VAL A 114 3.95 7.46 -7.47
N ILE A 115 4.14 7.95 -6.24
CA ILE A 115 5.38 8.67 -5.85
C ILE A 115 6.56 7.70 -5.72
N SER A 116 6.32 6.46 -5.24
CA SER A 116 7.38 5.45 -5.09
C SER A 116 7.96 5.01 -6.43
N ALA A 117 7.14 4.94 -7.48
CA ALA A 117 7.56 4.54 -8.82
C ALA A 117 8.31 5.64 -9.59
N ASP A 118 8.19 6.91 -9.16
CA ASP A 118 8.85 8.03 -9.81
C ASP A 118 10.36 8.06 -9.48
N GLU A 119 11.19 7.84 -10.50
CA GLU A 119 12.65 7.91 -10.39
C GLU A 119 13.24 9.29 -10.72
N SER A 120 12.43 10.20 -11.29
CA SER A 120 12.87 11.51 -11.75
C SER A 120 13.45 12.39 -10.64
N ASN A 121 13.06 12.11 -9.39
CA ASN A 121 13.55 12.79 -8.19
C ASN A 121 14.99 12.45 -7.80
N GLY A 122 15.56 11.33 -8.33
CA GLY A 122 16.93 10.86 -8.05
C GLY A 122 17.21 10.43 -6.61
N LEU A 123 16.19 10.35 -5.74
CA LEU A 123 16.34 9.90 -4.35
C LEU A 123 16.48 8.37 -4.30
N PRO A 124 17.47 7.80 -3.59
CA PRO A 124 17.48 6.36 -3.31
C PRO A 124 16.22 5.89 -2.57
N PRO A 125 15.71 4.65 -2.80
CA PRO A 125 14.54 4.12 -2.11
C PRO A 125 14.63 4.25 -0.58
N LEU A 126 15.77 3.89 -0.01
CA LEU A 126 16.03 4.02 1.43
C LEU A 126 15.90 5.47 1.92
N THR A 127 16.32 6.43 1.11
CA THR A 127 16.25 7.85 1.48
C THR A 127 14.81 8.35 1.46
N LEU A 128 14.04 7.99 0.43
CA LEU A 128 12.63 8.36 0.33
C LEU A 128 11.84 7.70 1.47
N ALA A 129 12.07 6.41 1.75
CA ALA A 129 11.45 5.70 2.87
C ALA A 129 11.76 6.38 4.21
N ALA A 130 13.05 6.58 4.53
CA ALA A 130 13.46 7.16 5.81
C ALA A 130 12.91 8.58 6.00
N ALA A 131 13.03 9.43 4.98
CA ALA A 131 12.56 10.82 5.06
C ALA A 131 11.03 10.89 5.12
N GLY A 132 10.31 10.08 4.32
CA GLY A 132 8.86 10.00 4.34
C GLY A 132 8.31 9.47 5.67
N LEU A 133 8.90 8.41 6.21
CA LEU A 133 8.53 7.88 7.52
C LEU A 133 8.80 8.91 8.63
N THR A 134 9.90 9.65 8.55
CA THR A 134 10.20 10.75 9.51
C THR A 134 9.12 11.83 9.45
N VAL A 135 8.77 12.31 8.25
CA VAL A 135 7.69 13.30 8.08
C VAL A 135 6.36 12.73 8.59
N GLY A 136 6.01 11.49 8.24
CA GLY A 136 4.79 10.84 8.70
C GLY A 136 4.73 10.74 10.24
N THR A 137 5.85 10.37 10.87
CA THR A 137 5.95 10.31 12.34
C THR A 137 5.77 11.69 12.97
N LEU A 138 6.37 12.73 12.39
CA LEU A 138 6.22 14.09 12.88
C LEU A 138 4.76 14.57 12.77
N VAL A 139 4.11 14.29 11.64
CA VAL A 139 2.69 14.65 11.43
C VAL A 139 1.79 13.92 12.43
N LEU A 140 1.87 12.60 12.51
CA LEU A 140 1.05 11.82 13.45
C LEU A 140 1.35 12.14 14.90
N GLY A 141 2.63 12.33 15.24
CA GLY A 141 3.06 12.75 16.58
C GLY A 141 2.49 14.11 16.95
N THR A 142 2.50 15.07 16.02
CA THR A 142 1.91 16.41 16.25
C THR A 142 0.40 16.30 16.47
N LEU A 143 -0.32 15.50 15.64
CA LEU A 143 -1.76 15.26 15.81
C LEU A 143 -2.06 14.62 17.17
N GLY A 144 -1.19 13.72 17.65
CA GLY A 144 -1.31 13.14 18.99
C GLY A 144 -1.08 14.16 20.10
N LEU A 145 -0.04 15.00 19.98
CA LEU A 145 0.29 16.02 20.97
C LEU A 145 -0.79 17.09 21.11
N VAL A 146 -1.47 17.45 20.01
CA VAL A 146 -2.59 18.41 20.05
C VAL A 146 -3.94 17.76 20.40
N GLY A 147 -3.95 16.46 20.74
CA GLY A 147 -5.15 15.75 21.17
C GLY A 147 -6.14 15.35 20.07
N LEU A 148 -5.76 15.50 18.80
CA LEU A 148 -6.57 15.05 17.66
C LEU A 148 -6.50 13.53 17.44
N LEU A 149 -5.43 12.88 17.94
CA LEU A 149 -5.30 11.42 17.97
C LEU A 149 -5.25 10.96 19.43
N PRO A 150 -6.11 10.03 19.85
CA PRO A 150 -5.98 9.43 21.17
C PRO A 150 -4.69 8.59 21.21
N MET A 151 -3.74 9.03 22.03
CA MET A 151 -2.49 8.32 22.24
C MET A 151 -2.52 7.62 23.60
N ALA A 152 -2.31 6.30 23.58
CA ALA A 152 -2.09 5.49 24.75
C ALA A 152 -0.84 4.65 24.58
N ALA A 153 -0.02 4.55 25.61
CA ALA A 153 1.14 3.68 25.64
C ALA A 153 1.04 2.76 26.86
N ALA A 154 1.18 1.46 26.61
CA ALA A 154 1.32 0.46 27.67
C ALA A 154 2.73 -0.11 27.63
N THR A 155 3.35 -0.23 28.80
CA THR A 155 4.68 -0.85 28.98
C THR A 155 4.60 -2.24 29.58
N SER A 156 3.41 -2.83 29.55
CA SER A 156 3.20 -4.23 30.00
C SER A 156 3.67 -5.19 28.92
N ASP A 157 4.22 -6.33 29.35
CA ASP A 157 4.63 -7.40 28.47
C ASP A 157 3.46 -7.91 27.62
N THR A 158 3.74 -8.23 26.37
CA THR A 158 2.73 -8.71 25.40
C THR A 158 2.79 -10.24 25.37
N VAL A 159 1.65 -10.90 25.55
CA VAL A 159 1.57 -12.37 25.42
C VAL A 159 1.22 -12.73 23.98
N TYR A 160 2.08 -13.48 23.31
CA TYR A 160 1.87 -14.01 21.97
C TYR A 160 2.18 -15.52 21.92
N ALA A 161 1.27 -16.30 21.37
CA ALA A 161 1.37 -17.78 21.31
C ALA A 161 1.71 -18.42 22.67
N GLY A 162 1.13 -17.93 23.77
CA GLY A 162 1.37 -18.43 25.14
C GLY A 162 2.72 -18.04 25.74
N ARG A 163 3.51 -17.17 25.10
CA ARG A 163 4.79 -16.66 25.60
C ARG A 163 4.71 -15.16 25.84
N ALA A 164 5.26 -14.71 26.96
CA ALA A 164 5.40 -13.29 27.26
C ALA A 164 6.65 -12.71 26.57
N TYR A 165 6.48 -11.61 25.89
CA TYR A 165 7.56 -10.84 25.26
C TYR A 165 7.58 -9.43 25.83
N PRO A 166 8.76 -8.84 26.11
CA PRO A 166 8.89 -7.46 26.50
C PRO A 166 8.21 -6.53 25.48
N TRP A 167 7.50 -5.53 25.96
CA TRP A 167 6.70 -4.59 25.15
C TRP A 167 7.46 -3.97 23.97
N TRP A 168 8.77 -3.78 24.10
CA TRP A 168 9.61 -3.17 23.06
C TRP A 168 9.90 -4.12 21.88
N VAL A 169 9.80 -5.46 22.07
CA VAL A 169 10.08 -6.45 21.01
C VAL A 169 9.11 -6.31 19.82
N PRO A 170 7.78 -6.34 20.02
CA PRO A 170 6.85 -6.13 18.90
C PRO A 170 7.01 -4.74 18.27
N LEU A 171 7.34 -3.70 19.06
CA LEU A 171 7.59 -2.36 18.50
C LEU A 171 8.81 -2.32 17.60
N LEU A 172 9.91 -2.99 17.97
CA LEU A 172 11.09 -3.11 17.11
C LEU A 172 10.78 -3.87 15.83
N LEU A 173 10.04 -4.97 15.91
CA LEU A 173 9.65 -5.75 14.72
C LEU A 173 8.76 -4.92 13.80
N LEU A 174 7.78 -4.19 14.33
CA LEU A 174 6.95 -3.25 13.55
C LEU A 174 7.83 -2.18 12.88
N GLY A 175 8.73 -1.56 13.61
CA GLY A 175 9.59 -0.49 13.06
C GLY A 175 10.59 -1.01 12.01
N LEU A 176 11.23 -2.14 12.24
CA LEU A 176 12.26 -2.67 11.34
C LEU A 176 11.66 -3.42 10.14
N VAL A 177 10.68 -4.29 10.37
CA VAL A 177 10.13 -5.16 9.32
C VAL A 177 9.01 -4.45 8.56
N THR A 178 7.96 -3.99 9.26
CA THR A 178 6.77 -3.46 8.60
C THR A 178 6.92 -2.00 8.17
N ALA A 179 7.85 -1.26 8.77
CA ALA A 179 8.16 0.10 8.31
C ALA A 179 9.45 0.15 7.49
N ALA A 180 10.63 -0.01 8.10
CA ALA A 180 11.89 0.26 7.39
C ALA A 180 12.11 -0.69 6.20
N LEU A 181 11.99 -1.99 6.39
CA LEU A 181 12.20 -2.98 5.33
C LEU A 181 11.09 -2.90 4.28
N ALA A 182 9.82 -2.92 4.69
CA ALA A 182 8.69 -2.95 3.75
C ALA A 182 8.64 -1.68 2.88
N TYR A 183 8.77 -0.48 3.45
CA TYR A 183 8.80 0.74 2.65
C TYR A 183 10.00 0.80 1.70
N THR A 184 11.20 0.40 2.17
CA THR A 184 12.41 0.43 1.33
C THR A 184 12.29 -0.54 0.14
N THR A 185 11.85 -1.78 0.40
CA THR A 185 11.68 -2.80 -0.64
C THR A 185 10.49 -2.48 -1.54
N GLY A 186 9.40 -1.95 -0.98
CA GLY A 186 8.22 -1.55 -1.73
C GLY A 186 8.51 -0.39 -2.71
N ILE A 187 9.26 0.64 -2.29
CA ILE A 187 9.70 1.72 -3.18
C ILE A 187 10.64 1.16 -4.26
N ALA A 188 11.59 0.29 -3.89
CA ALA A 188 12.50 -0.33 -4.87
C ALA A 188 11.74 -1.22 -5.87
N ALA A 189 10.71 -1.94 -5.43
CA ALA A 189 9.83 -2.72 -6.31
C ALA A 189 8.99 -1.81 -7.22
N GLY A 190 8.41 -0.73 -6.68
CA GLY A 190 7.63 0.26 -7.43
C GLY A 190 8.41 0.85 -8.60
N ARG A 191 9.70 1.14 -8.40
CA ARG A 191 10.58 1.64 -9.46
C ARG A 191 10.83 0.63 -10.57
N ARG A 192 10.96 -0.66 -10.23
CA ARG A 192 11.20 -1.73 -11.22
C ARG A 192 9.94 -2.15 -11.96
N LEU A 193 8.79 -2.08 -11.32
CA LEU A 193 7.52 -2.57 -11.83
C LEU A 193 6.65 -1.47 -12.44
N GLY A 194 6.90 -0.21 -12.10
CA GLY A 194 5.99 0.89 -12.34
C GLY A 194 4.83 0.93 -11.34
N SER A 195 4.18 2.08 -11.21
CA SER A 195 3.14 2.31 -10.20
C SER A 195 1.94 1.36 -10.35
N ARG A 196 1.49 1.11 -11.58
CA ARG A 196 0.34 0.27 -11.87
C ARG A 196 0.59 -1.18 -11.44
N LEU A 197 1.61 -1.84 -11.99
CA LEU A 197 1.89 -3.23 -11.66
C LEU A 197 2.25 -3.40 -10.17
N ALA A 198 3.03 -2.47 -9.60
CA ALA A 198 3.39 -2.51 -8.18
C ALA A 198 2.15 -2.48 -7.26
N SER A 199 1.15 -1.66 -7.58
CA SER A 199 -0.09 -1.58 -6.79
C SER A 199 -0.91 -2.88 -6.83
N PHE A 200 -0.97 -3.57 -7.98
CA PHE A 200 -1.63 -4.87 -8.06
C PHE A 200 -0.83 -5.98 -7.36
N VAL A 201 0.50 -5.95 -7.47
CA VAL A 201 1.38 -6.92 -6.75
C VAL A 201 1.22 -6.78 -5.25
N ALA A 202 0.98 -5.58 -4.74
CA ALA A 202 0.73 -5.35 -3.32
C ALA A 202 -0.53 -6.10 -2.81
N LEU A 203 -1.52 -6.41 -3.65
CA LEU A 203 -2.66 -7.24 -3.25
C LEU A 203 -2.27 -8.67 -2.82
N LEU A 204 -1.06 -9.13 -3.19
CA LEU A 204 -0.51 -10.40 -2.69
C LEU A 204 -0.27 -10.39 -1.18
N GLU A 205 -0.20 -9.21 -0.57
CA GLU A 205 -0.15 -9.04 0.89
C GLU A 205 -1.36 -9.72 1.56
N VAL A 206 -2.55 -9.57 0.98
CA VAL A 206 -3.77 -10.20 1.50
C VAL A 206 -3.69 -11.72 1.42
N VAL A 207 -3.14 -12.25 0.33
CA VAL A 207 -2.91 -13.70 0.18
C VAL A 207 -1.86 -14.17 1.20
N ALA A 208 -0.79 -13.42 1.36
CA ALA A 208 0.25 -13.73 2.34
C ALA A 208 -0.29 -13.70 3.77
N ALA A 209 -1.18 -12.74 4.10
CA ALA A 209 -1.80 -12.65 5.42
C ALA A 209 -2.61 -13.92 5.75
N VAL A 210 -3.37 -14.46 4.79
CA VAL A 210 -4.11 -15.72 4.97
C VAL A 210 -3.16 -16.89 5.20
N VAL A 211 -2.07 -16.98 4.43
CA VAL A 211 -1.04 -18.03 4.61
C VAL A 211 -0.38 -17.93 5.98
N PHE A 212 -0.02 -16.72 6.41
CA PHE A 212 0.60 -16.51 7.73
C PHE A 212 -0.36 -16.81 8.87
N ALA A 213 -1.64 -16.44 8.75
CA ALA A 213 -2.67 -16.81 9.73
C ALA A 213 -2.78 -18.33 9.87
N TRP A 214 -2.77 -19.05 8.75
CA TRP A 214 -2.78 -20.50 8.76
C TRP A 214 -1.52 -21.10 9.41
N VAL A 215 -0.34 -20.70 8.96
CA VAL A 215 0.94 -21.32 9.39
C VAL A 215 1.31 -20.92 10.82
N LEU A 216 1.08 -19.65 11.21
CA LEU A 216 1.53 -19.12 12.50
C LEU A 216 0.48 -19.24 13.60
N LEU A 217 -0.81 -19.12 13.24
CA LEU A 217 -1.92 -19.12 14.21
C LEU A 217 -2.72 -20.43 14.18
N GLY A 218 -2.50 -21.30 13.18
CA GLY A 218 -3.28 -22.53 13.00
C GLY A 218 -4.70 -22.28 12.47
N GLU A 219 -4.99 -21.07 11.97
CA GLU A 219 -6.29 -20.69 11.42
C GLU A 219 -6.43 -21.24 9.99
N LEU A 220 -7.18 -22.35 9.85
CA LEU A 220 -7.43 -22.94 8.53
C LEU A 220 -8.24 -21.99 7.65
N PRO A 221 -7.72 -21.60 6.46
CA PRO A 221 -8.46 -20.74 5.55
C PRO A 221 -9.70 -21.46 5.02
N ARG A 222 -10.82 -20.74 4.94
CA ARG A 222 -12.04 -21.26 4.32
C ARG A 222 -11.86 -21.40 2.80
N ALA A 223 -12.60 -22.32 2.18
CA ALA A 223 -12.53 -22.52 0.73
C ALA A 223 -12.76 -21.23 -0.08
N VAL A 224 -13.66 -20.35 0.40
CA VAL A 224 -13.92 -19.04 -0.21
C VAL A 224 -12.68 -18.12 -0.19
N GLN A 225 -11.89 -18.15 0.88
CA GLN A 225 -10.66 -17.38 0.99
C GLN A 225 -9.57 -17.91 0.06
N LEU A 226 -9.47 -19.23 -0.09
CA LEU A 226 -8.55 -19.85 -1.05
C LEU A 226 -8.92 -19.51 -2.49
N MET A 227 -10.21 -19.57 -2.85
CA MET A 227 -10.70 -19.12 -4.16
C MET A 227 -10.39 -17.65 -4.39
N GLY A 228 -10.63 -16.79 -3.40
CA GLY A 228 -10.31 -15.38 -3.47
C GLY A 228 -8.82 -15.12 -3.69
N GLY A 229 -7.95 -15.84 -2.97
CA GLY A 229 -6.50 -15.79 -3.17
C GLY A 229 -6.08 -16.18 -4.60
N LEU A 230 -6.66 -17.24 -5.16
CA LEU A 230 -6.41 -17.65 -6.55
C LEU A 230 -6.86 -16.59 -7.56
N LEU A 231 -7.99 -15.94 -7.32
CA LEU A 231 -8.47 -14.85 -8.19
C LEU A 231 -7.56 -13.62 -8.12
N ILE A 232 -7.05 -13.26 -6.93
CA ILE A 232 -6.05 -12.18 -6.80
C ILE A 232 -4.79 -12.53 -7.60
N LEU A 233 -4.26 -13.75 -7.46
CA LEU A 233 -3.09 -14.20 -8.21
C LEU A 233 -3.31 -14.14 -9.72
N ALA A 234 -4.44 -14.65 -10.20
CA ALA A 234 -4.81 -14.60 -11.61
C ALA A 234 -4.96 -13.14 -12.09
N GLY A 235 -5.56 -12.27 -11.29
CA GLY A 235 -5.69 -10.85 -11.57
C GLY A 235 -4.35 -10.15 -11.73
N VAL A 236 -3.40 -10.36 -10.81
CA VAL A 236 -2.05 -9.80 -10.87
C VAL A 236 -1.30 -10.28 -12.11
N VAL A 237 -1.41 -11.58 -12.46
CA VAL A 237 -0.79 -12.14 -13.67
C VAL A 237 -1.41 -11.50 -14.93
N ALA A 238 -2.73 -11.35 -14.98
CA ALA A 238 -3.42 -10.72 -16.12
C ALA A 238 -2.98 -9.25 -16.29
N VAL A 239 -2.90 -8.47 -15.20
CA VAL A 239 -2.39 -7.10 -15.27
C VAL A 239 -0.96 -7.08 -15.80
N LYS A 240 -0.08 -7.96 -15.31
CA LYS A 240 1.31 -8.05 -15.79
C LYS A 240 1.40 -8.38 -17.30
N LEU A 241 0.52 -9.24 -17.79
CA LEU A 241 0.47 -9.58 -19.22
C LEU A 241 -0.06 -8.41 -20.05
N GLY A 242 -1.08 -7.72 -19.56
CA GLY A 242 -1.64 -6.53 -20.21
C GLY A 242 -0.62 -5.38 -20.33
N GLU A 243 0.24 -5.20 -19.33
CA GLU A 243 1.29 -4.17 -19.34
C GLU A 243 2.39 -4.46 -20.40
N ARG A 244 2.73 -5.72 -20.62
CA ARG A 244 3.70 -6.12 -21.66
C ARG A 244 3.19 -5.85 -23.07
N GLY A 245 1.89 -5.98 -23.31
CA GLY A 245 1.27 -5.69 -24.61
C GLY A 245 1.36 -4.20 -24.98
N VAL A 246 1.22 -3.31 -24.01
CA VAL A 246 1.30 -1.85 -24.24
C VAL A 246 2.74 -1.39 -24.51
N ALA A 247 3.74 -2.03 -23.89
CA ALA A 247 5.15 -1.70 -24.10
C ALA A 247 5.70 -2.20 -25.46
N GLY A 248 5.07 -3.21 -26.07
CA GLY A 248 5.48 -3.77 -27.37
C GLY A 248 4.98 -2.97 -28.59
N ASP A 249 4.00 -2.09 -28.42
CA ASP A 249 3.38 -1.34 -29.53
C ASP A 249 4.05 0.02 -29.83
N VAL A 250 5.08 0.39 -29.05
CA VAL A 250 5.90 1.57 -29.33
C VAL A 250 7.03 1.15 -30.28
N THR A 251 6.72 0.91 -31.56
CA THR A 251 7.74 0.88 -32.61
C THR A 251 8.32 2.29 -32.72
N PRO A 252 9.67 2.46 -32.71
CA PRO A 252 10.27 3.75 -33.01
C PRO A 252 9.89 4.14 -34.45
N ASP A 253 9.35 5.34 -34.62
CA ASP A 253 9.17 5.90 -35.96
C ASP A 253 10.50 5.78 -36.75
N PRO A 254 10.49 5.33 -38.02
CA PRO A 254 11.70 5.29 -38.83
C PRO A 254 12.20 6.73 -38.98
N VAL A 255 13.45 6.96 -38.57
CA VAL A 255 14.15 8.22 -38.78
C VAL A 255 14.14 8.51 -40.28
N PRO A 256 13.60 9.64 -40.75
CA PRO A 256 13.67 9.99 -42.17
C PRO A 256 15.14 10.22 -42.55
N VAL A 257 15.57 9.52 -43.59
CA VAL A 257 16.90 9.60 -44.21
C VAL A 257 17.03 10.89 -45.02
#